data_82986d7856de6743227d7172c310ac61
#
_entry.id   82986d7856de6743227d7172c310ac61
#
_cell.length_a   1.000
_cell.length_b   1.000
_cell.length_c   1.000
_cell.angle_alpha   90.00
_cell.angle_beta   90.00
_cell.angle_gamma   90.00
#
_symmetry.space_group_name_H-M   'P 1'
#
loop_
_entity.id
_entity.type
_entity.pdbx_description
1 polymer ?
#
loop_
_entity_poly.entity_id
_entity_poly.type
_entity_poly.pdbx_seq_one_letter_code
_entity_poly.pdbx_strand_id
1 'polypeptide(L)'
;MSTPGPYGVYPSQPGPYPPPGYGQPPAPLSYLQGGPVGFGEAVKQAFSNGFVYRGRASRSAYWWWVLFEAITIIVLELLIVIPAATHSSAIVGLFLIIVSIAMLYVALVGLALTIRRLHDIDRSGWWVLIGLVPFVGGIVLLVFSLLEGTPGPNRFQP
;
A
#
# COMPACT_ATOMS: atom_id res chain seq x y z
N MET A 1 -1.41 -24.30 -56.79
CA MET A 1 -0.26 -23.78 -56.02
C MET A 1 -0.58 -22.34 -55.67
N SER A 2 -1.09 -22.10 -54.47
CA SER A 2 -1.42 -20.76 -53.96
C SER A 2 -0.21 -20.24 -53.18
N THR A 3 0.35 -19.13 -53.63
CA THR A 3 1.44 -18.41 -52.99
C THR A 3 0.95 -17.85 -51.66
N PRO A 4 1.68 -18.04 -50.53
CA PRO A 4 1.37 -17.38 -49.28
C PRO A 4 1.54 -15.86 -49.40
N GLY A 5 0.56 -15.09 -48.93
CA GLY A 5 0.65 -13.64 -48.90
C GLY A 5 1.76 -13.12 -47.99
N PRO A 6 2.18 -11.85 -48.14
CA PRO A 6 3.36 -11.29 -47.49
C PRO A 6 3.17 -11.00 -45.96
N TYR A 7 2.08 -11.40 -45.38
CA TYR A 7 1.86 -11.25 -43.94
C TYR A 7 2.13 -12.57 -43.24
N GLY A 8 3.34 -12.72 -42.73
CA GLY A 8 3.69 -13.82 -41.84
C GLY A 8 2.66 -13.94 -40.73
N VAL A 9 2.19 -15.16 -40.46
CA VAL A 9 1.37 -15.47 -39.28
C VAL A 9 2.25 -15.17 -38.09
N TYR A 10 2.05 -14.02 -37.49
CA TYR A 10 2.63 -13.76 -36.18
C TYR A 10 2.02 -14.78 -35.22
N PRO A 11 2.82 -15.57 -34.49
CA PRO A 11 2.29 -16.38 -33.43
C PRO A 11 1.51 -15.45 -32.51
N SER A 12 0.24 -15.75 -32.26
CA SER A 12 -0.58 -15.03 -31.30
C SER A 12 0.21 -14.94 -29.99
N GLN A 13 0.60 -13.74 -29.60
CA GLN A 13 1.25 -13.54 -28.30
C GLN A 13 0.30 -14.13 -27.25
N PRO A 14 0.80 -15.00 -26.35
CA PRO A 14 -0.01 -15.43 -25.23
C PRO A 14 -0.49 -14.18 -24.53
N GLY A 15 -1.80 -14.01 -24.41
CA GLY A 15 -2.36 -12.92 -23.62
C GLY A 15 -1.72 -12.91 -22.25
N PRO A 16 -1.64 -11.76 -21.57
CA PRO A 16 -0.93 -11.61 -20.28
C PRO A 16 -1.52 -12.48 -19.16
N TYR A 17 -2.57 -13.26 -19.44
CA TYR A 17 -3.21 -14.13 -18.46
C TYR A 17 -3.48 -15.53 -19.08
N PRO A 18 -3.02 -16.63 -18.39
CA PRO A 18 -3.44 -17.96 -18.76
C PRO A 18 -4.97 -18.10 -18.61
N PRO A 19 -5.63 -18.90 -19.46
CA PRO A 19 -7.06 -19.10 -19.35
C PRO A 19 -7.46 -19.70 -17.99
N PRO A 20 -8.62 -19.32 -17.43
CA PRO A 20 -9.10 -19.86 -16.17
C PRO A 20 -9.25 -21.39 -16.26
N GLY A 21 -8.58 -22.15 -15.39
CA GLY A 21 -8.79 -23.60 -15.26
C GLY A 21 -7.54 -24.49 -15.20
N TYR A 22 -6.37 -23.99 -15.52
CA TYR A 22 -5.13 -24.75 -15.28
C TYR A 22 -4.54 -24.31 -13.94
N GLY A 23 -4.41 -25.25 -13.01
CA GLY A 23 -3.83 -25.17 -11.69
C GLY A 23 -3.02 -23.89 -11.43
N GLN A 24 -3.73 -22.78 -11.23
CA GLN A 24 -3.09 -21.52 -10.89
C GLN A 24 -2.39 -21.78 -9.55
N PRO A 25 -1.09 -21.50 -9.46
CA PRO A 25 -0.50 -21.33 -8.15
C PRO A 25 -1.38 -20.34 -7.38
N PRO A 26 -1.57 -20.49 -6.06
CA PRO A 26 -2.41 -19.60 -5.27
C PRO A 26 -2.08 -18.17 -5.66
N ALA A 27 -3.10 -17.40 -6.05
CA ALA A 27 -2.97 -16.07 -6.64
C ALA A 27 -1.83 -15.30 -5.96
N PRO A 28 -0.64 -15.29 -6.54
CA PRO A 28 0.47 -14.70 -5.84
C PRO A 28 0.34 -13.22 -6.08
N LEU A 29 -0.07 -12.51 -5.03
CA LEU A 29 0.39 -11.15 -4.93
C LEU A 29 -0.23 -10.19 -5.96
N SER A 30 -1.45 -10.48 -6.48
CA SER A 30 -2.20 -9.53 -7.33
C SER A 30 -2.34 -8.15 -6.66
N TYR A 31 -2.37 -8.12 -5.34
CA TYR A 31 -2.34 -6.90 -4.54
C TYR A 31 -0.99 -6.14 -4.60
N LEU A 32 0.11 -6.80 -4.95
CA LEU A 32 1.40 -6.14 -5.16
C LEU A 32 1.56 -5.59 -6.59
N GLN A 33 0.57 -5.82 -7.46
CA GLN A 33 0.58 -5.34 -8.85
C GLN A 33 -0.02 -3.94 -9.03
N GLY A 34 -0.49 -3.30 -7.96
CA GLY A 34 -0.92 -1.91 -8.00
C GLY A 34 -2.33 -1.68 -8.57
N GLY A 35 -3.21 -2.70 -8.62
CA GLY A 35 -4.60 -2.55 -9.05
C GLY A 35 -5.46 -1.73 -8.07
N PRO A 36 -6.58 -1.11 -8.53
CA PRO A 36 -7.49 -0.38 -7.65
C PRO A 36 -8.20 -1.34 -6.68
N VAL A 37 -8.35 -0.92 -5.44
CA VAL A 37 -9.00 -1.70 -4.37
C VAL A 37 -9.99 -0.85 -3.61
N GLY A 38 -11.00 -1.49 -2.97
CA GLY A 38 -11.92 -0.84 -2.05
C GLY A 38 -11.34 -0.73 -0.64
N PHE A 39 -12.03 0.02 0.25
CA PHE A 39 -11.58 0.32 1.60
C PHE A 39 -11.23 -0.95 2.42
N GLY A 40 -12.18 -1.88 2.55
CA GLY A 40 -11.98 -3.09 3.37
C GLY A 40 -10.82 -3.96 2.87
N GLU A 41 -10.70 -4.10 1.55
CA GLU A 41 -9.60 -4.86 0.95
C GLU A 41 -8.26 -4.14 1.12
N ALA A 42 -8.22 -2.82 0.99
CA ALA A 42 -7.02 -2.02 1.21
C ALA A 42 -6.48 -2.18 2.64
N VAL A 43 -7.37 -2.08 3.64
CA VAL A 43 -7.01 -2.25 5.05
C VAL A 43 -6.54 -3.68 5.34
N LYS A 44 -7.26 -4.69 4.85
CA LYS A 44 -6.88 -6.09 4.98
C LYS A 44 -5.50 -6.35 4.38
N GLN A 45 -5.26 -5.89 3.15
CA GLN A 45 -3.97 -6.02 2.47
C GLN A 45 -2.85 -5.28 3.19
N ALA A 46 -3.11 -4.10 3.74
CA ALA A 46 -2.14 -3.35 4.51
C ALA A 46 -1.66 -4.15 5.73
N PHE A 47 -2.58 -4.69 6.53
CA PHE A 47 -2.22 -5.50 7.69
C PHE A 47 -1.58 -6.84 7.32
N SER A 48 -2.10 -7.55 6.32
CA SER A 48 -1.54 -8.83 5.86
C SER A 48 -0.11 -8.68 5.34
N ASN A 49 0.23 -7.52 4.80
CA ASN A 49 1.52 -7.23 4.18
C ASN A 49 2.25 -6.06 4.85
N GLY A 50 1.99 -5.84 6.13
CA GLY A 50 2.52 -4.70 6.89
C GLY A 50 4.04 -4.60 6.91
N PHE A 51 4.75 -5.69 6.69
CA PHE A 51 6.22 -5.75 6.62
C PHE A 51 6.76 -6.16 5.26
N VAL A 52 5.91 -6.18 4.22
CA VAL A 52 6.32 -6.47 2.85
C VAL A 52 6.65 -5.16 2.13
N TYR A 53 7.93 -4.94 1.87
CA TYR A 53 8.44 -3.73 1.23
C TYR A 53 8.62 -3.90 -0.30
N ARG A 54 8.35 -5.08 -0.84
CA ARG A 54 8.39 -5.37 -2.28
C ARG A 54 7.04 -5.14 -2.94
N GLY A 55 7.04 -4.99 -4.28
CA GLY A 55 5.83 -4.82 -5.06
C GLY A 55 5.34 -3.39 -5.09
N ARG A 56 4.11 -3.20 -5.55
CA ARG A 56 3.50 -1.89 -5.84
C ARG A 56 2.21 -1.72 -5.01
N ALA A 57 1.87 -0.49 -4.69
CA ALA A 57 0.58 -0.14 -4.10
C ALA A 57 -0.12 0.93 -4.93
N SER A 58 -1.37 0.66 -5.31
CA SER A 58 -2.18 1.62 -6.07
C SER A 58 -2.51 2.87 -5.25
N ARG A 59 -2.93 3.93 -5.95
CA ARG A 59 -3.44 5.14 -5.29
C ARG A 59 -4.59 4.83 -4.33
N SER A 60 -5.54 3.98 -4.76
CA SER A 60 -6.68 3.61 -3.92
C SER A 60 -6.24 2.87 -2.65
N ALA A 61 -5.31 1.90 -2.76
CA ALA A 61 -4.78 1.20 -1.59
C ALA A 61 -4.13 2.15 -0.59
N TYR A 62 -3.32 3.09 -1.08
CA TYR A 62 -2.64 4.09 -0.26
C TYR A 62 -3.64 5.04 0.43
N TRP A 63 -4.58 5.64 -0.32
CA TRP A 63 -5.49 6.63 0.23
C TRP A 63 -6.55 6.05 1.15
N TRP A 64 -7.00 4.81 0.92
CA TRP A 64 -7.85 4.09 1.86
C TRP A 64 -7.13 3.79 3.18
N TRP A 65 -5.83 3.49 3.12
CA TRP A 65 -5.03 3.34 4.32
C TRP A 65 -4.88 4.67 5.08
N VAL A 66 -4.59 5.77 4.40
CA VAL A 66 -4.50 7.10 5.02
C VAL A 66 -5.82 7.47 5.72
N LEU A 67 -6.96 7.17 5.08
CA LEU A 67 -8.27 7.36 5.70
C LEU A 67 -8.44 6.50 6.95
N PHE A 68 -8.08 5.22 6.88
CA PHE A 68 -8.12 4.30 8.02
C PHE A 68 -7.25 4.83 9.19
N GLU A 69 -6.04 5.28 8.89
CA GLU A 69 -5.12 5.85 9.88
C GLU A 69 -5.69 7.11 10.53
N ALA A 70 -6.25 8.02 9.74
CA ALA A 70 -6.89 9.23 10.23
C ALA A 70 -8.10 8.92 11.15
N ILE A 71 -8.96 7.99 10.76
CA ILE A 71 -10.08 7.53 11.60
C ILE A 71 -9.55 6.92 12.90
N THR A 72 -8.51 6.09 12.82
CA THR A 72 -7.91 5.43 13.99
C THR A 72 -7.36 6.47 14.98
N ILE A 73 -6.65 7.48 14.50
CA ILE A 73 -6.14 8.58 15.34
C ILE A 73 -7.30 9.29 16.05
N ILE A 74 -8.32 9.71 15.31
CA ILE A 74 -9.49 10.43 15.87
C ILE A 74 -10.18 9.58 16.94
N VAL A 75 -10.40 8.29 16.67
CA VAL A 75 -11.04 7.39 17.63
C VAL A 75 -10.21 7.24 18.90
N LEU A 76 -8.89 7.08 18.77
CA LEU A 76 -8.00 6.95 19.92
C LEU A 76 -7.91 8.24 20.74
N GLU A 77 -7.91 9.41 20.10
CA GLU A 77 -7.99 10.71 20.79
C GLU A 77 -9.29 10.88 21.57
N LEU A 78 -10.44 10.48 20.99
CA LEU A 78 -11.71 10.53 21.69
C LEU A 78 -11.78 9.54 22.86
N LEU A 79 -11.17 8.37 22.72
CA LEU A 79 -11.16 7.33 23.76
C LEU A 79 -10.30 7.68 24.97
N ILE A 80 -9.36 8.64 24.89
CA ILE A 80 -8.53 9.05 26.01
C ILE A 80 -9.33 9.66 27.17
N VAL A 81 -10.53 10.18 26.88
CA VAL A 81 -11.42 10.76 27.88
C VAL A 81 -11.83 9.71 28.94
N ILE A 82 -11.94 8.44 28.56
CA ILE A 82 -12.38 7.34 29.45
C ILE A 82 -11.37 7.10 30.59
N PRO A 83 -10.09 6.81 30.32
CA PRO A 83 -9.10 6.64 31.37
C PRO A 83 -8.82 7.94 32.15
N ALA A 84 -8.89 9.11 31.49
CA ALA A 84 -8.72 10.39 32.16
C ALA A 84 -9.81 10.64 33.22
N ALA A 85 -11.02 10.19 33.00
CA ALA A 85 -12.14 10.32 33.96
C ALA A 85 -11.94 9.46 35.23
N THR A 86 -11.04 8.49 35.24
CA THR A 86 -10.77 7.63 36.42
C THR A 86 -9.92 8.32 37.48
N HIS A 87 -9.29 9.45 37.18
CA HIS A 87 -8.30 10.14 38.01
C HIS A 87 -7.11 9.25 38.47
N SER A 88 -6.95 8.06 37.85
CA SER A 88 -5.87 7.13 38.14
C SER A 88 -4.74 7.28 37.13
N SER A 89 -3.58 7.78 37.60
CA SER A 89 -2.41 7.92 36.74
C SER A 89 -1.90 6.58 36.18
N ALA A 90 -2.09 5.48 36.94
CA ALA A 90 -1.69 4.14 36.48
C ALA A 90 -2.57 3.66 35.30
N ILE A 91 -3.88 3.87 35.37
CA ILE A 91 -4.81 3.49 34.28
C ILE A 91 -4.51 4.32 33.04
N VAL A 92 -4.33 5.65 33.19
CA VAL A 92 -3.95 6.54 32.09
C VAL A 92 -2.61 6.11 31.49
N GLY A 93 -1.61 5.84 32.32
CA GLY A 93 -0.29 5.40 31.86
C GLY A 93 -0.34 4.09 31.07
N LEU A 94 -1.07 3.08 31.56
CA LEU A 94 -1.25 1.82 30.88
C LEU A 94 -1.94 2.01 29.52
N PHE A 95 -3.01 2.82 29.46
CA PHE A 95 -3.71 3.15 28.23
C PHE A 95 -2.78 3.80 27.20
N LEU A 96 -2.00 4.80 27.60
CA LEU A 96 -1.04 5.47 26.72
C LEU A 96 0.02 4.53 26.18
N ILE A 97 0.51 3.59 26.99
CA ILE A 97 1.47 2.57 26.51
C ILE A 97 0.83 1.70 25.43
N ILE A 98 -0.37 1.18 25.66
CA ILE A 98 -1.08 0.33 24.70
C ILE A 98 -1.32 1.09 23.39
N VAL A 99 -1.81 2.32 23.46
CA VAL A 99 -2.05 3.18 22.30
C VAL A 99 -0.75 3.47 21.54
N SER A 100 0.34 3.76 22.26
CA SER A 100 1.64 4.03 21.62
C SER A 100 2.16 2.80 20.84
N ILE A 101 2.00 1.60 21.38
CA ILE A 101 2.40 0.35 20.70
C ILE A 101 1.53 0.14 19.46
N ALA A 102 0.21 0.34 19.57
CA ALA A 102 -0.70 0.20 18.44
C ALA A 102 -0.40 1.21 17.34
N MET A 103 -0.15 2.47 17.70
CA MET A 103 0.21 3.53 16.74
C MET A 103 1.56 3.27 16.07
N LEU A 104 2.54 2.78 16.81
CA LEU A 104 3.82 2.37 16.22
C LEU A 104 3.63 1.27 15.18
N TYR A 105 2.80 0.27 15.47
CA TYR A 105 2.47 -0.79 14.52
C TYR A 105 1.80 -0.23 13.26
N VAL A 106 0.78 0.62 13.40
CA VAL A 106 0.08 1.28 12.28
C VAL A 106 1.05 2.11 11.45
N ALA A 107 1.97 2.86 12.08
CA ALA A 107 2.99 3.65 11.40
C ALA A 107 3.96 2.78 10.58
N LEU A 108 4.38 1.62 11.11
CA LEU A 108 5.25 0.68 10.39
C LEU A 108 4.54 0.07 9.17
N VAL A 109 3.26 -0.26 9.29
CA VAL A 109 2.43 -0.72 8.17
C VAL A 109 2.30 0.40 7.11
N GLY A 110 2.04 1.63 7.55
CA GLY A 110 1.97 2.80 6.67
C GLY A 110 3.28 3.08 5.95
N LEU A 111 4.42 2.89 6.63
CA LEU A 111 5.75 3.00 6.02
C LEU A 111 5.93 1.99 4.88
N ALA A 112 5.59 0.71 5.11
CA ALA A 112 5.68 -0.31 4.07
C ALA A 112 4.78 0.02 2.87
N LEU A 113 3.58 0.55 3.13
CA LEU A 113 2.66 0.95 2.08
C LEU A 113 3.18 2.17 1.29
N THR A 114 3.78 3.15 1.99
CA THR A 114 4.41 4.32 1.36
C THR A 114 5.55 3.89 0.44
N ILE A 115 6.40 2.97 0.86
CA ILE A 115 7.48 2.43 0.02
C ILE A 115 6.89 1.75 -1.23
N ARG A 116 5.86 0.91 -1.08
CA ARG A 116 5.18 0.27 -2.21
C ARG A 116 4.49 1.29 -3.13
N ARG A 117 4.03 2.42 -2.60
CA ARG A 117 3.49 3.51 -3.39
C ARG A 117 4.57 4.22 -4.21
N LEU A 118 5.76 4.43 -3.66
CA LEU A 118 6.92 4.94 -4.39
C LEU A 118 7.33 3.99 -5.51
N HIS A 119 7.32 2.68 -5.26
CA HIS A 119 7.56 1.67 -6.29
C HIS A 119 6.54 1.72 -7.42
N ASP A 120 5.29 2.07 -7.13
CA ASP A 120 4.23 2.16 -8.13
C ASP A 120 4.46 3.29 -9.16
N ILE A 121 5.15 4.35 -8.75
CA ILE A 121 5.59 5.45 -9.63
C ILE A 121 7.04 5.30 -10.11
N ASP A 122 7.57 4.08 -10.08
CA ASP A 122 8.96 3.72 -10.45
C ASP A 122 10.04 4.50 -9.68
N ARG A 123 9.76 4.88 -8.44
CA ARG A 123 10.72 5.50 -7.53
C ARG A 123 11.25 4.50 -6.52
N SER A 124 12.53 4.64 -6.15
CA SER A 124 13.12 3.84 -5.09
C SER A 124 12.43 4.12 -3.74
N GLY A 125 12.23 3.08 -2.92
CA GLY A 125 11.68 3.22 -1.56
C GLY A 125 12.50 4.15 -0.65
N TRP A 126 13.78 4.38 -0.95
CA TRP A 126 14.64 5.33 -0.23
C TRP A 126 14.12 6.77 -0.26
N TRP A 127 13.30 7.14 -1.23
CA TRP A 127 12.64 8.44 -1.26
C TRP A 127 11.73 8.69 -0.06
N VAL A 128 11.34 7.67 0.70
CA VAL A 128 10.60 7.85 1.96
C VAL A 128 11.39 8.68 2.96
N LEU A 129 12.74 8.63 2.93
CA LEU A 129 13.60 9.39 3.84
C LEU A 129 13.51 10.91 3.65
N ILE A 130 12.98 11.37 2.53
CA ILE A 130 12.70 12.80 2.35
C ILE A 130 11.67 13.30 3.38
N GLY A 131 10.82 12.41 3.91
CA GLY A 131 9.89 12.72 4.98
C GLY A 131 10.55 13.22 6.26
N LEU A 132 11.86 12.97 6.44
CA LEU A 132 12.65 13.50 7.56
C LEU A 132 12.99 15.00 7.40
N VAL A 133 12.81 15.56 6.21
CA VAL A 133 13.02 16.99 5.96
C VAL A 133 11.77 17.75 6.39
N PRO A 134 11.84 18.60 7.42
CA PRO A 134 10.69 19.36 7.92
C PRO A 134 10.03 20.17 6.80
N PHE A 135 8.71 20.22 6.78
CA PHE A 135 7.85 20.94 5.84
C PHE A 135 7.94 20.43 4.39
N VAL A 136 9.13 20.28 3.83
CA VAL A 136 9.35 19.91 2.42
C VAL A 136 9.03 18.43 2.21
N GLY A 137 9.48 17.56 3.10
CA GLY A 137 9.38 16.11 2.93
C GLY A 137 7.94 15.62 2.84
N GLY A 138 7.07 16.11 3.71
CA GLY A 138 5.64 15.78 3.66
C GLY A 138 4.96 16.21 2.36
N ILE A 139 5.30 17.40 1.85
CA ILE A 139 4.75 17.90 0.58
C ILE A 139 5.23 17.02 -0.58
N VAL A 140 6.49 16.66 -0.63
CA VAL A 140 7.04 15.80 -1.69
C VAL A 140 6.41 14.41 -1.66
N LEU A 141 6.28 13.80 -0.50
CA LEU A 141 5.61 12.49 -0.37
C LEU A 141 4.12 12.57 -0.72
N LEU A 142 3.45 13.66 -0.37
CA LEU A 142 2.08 13.94 -0.78
C LEU A 142 1.97 13.99 -2.31
N VAL A 143 2.82 14.75 -2.97
CA VAL A 143 2.86 14.82 -4.44
C VAL A 143 3.08 13.43 -5.04
N PHE A 144 4.06 12.66 -4.54
CA PHE A 144 4.31 11.29 -5.01
C PHE A 144 3.12 10.35 -4.80
N SER A 145 2.36 10.53 -3.73
CA SER A 145 1.16 9.73 -3.49
C SER A 145 0.00 10.05 -4.46
N LEU A 146 -0.04 11.25 -4.99
CA LEU A 146 -1.05 11.72 -5.95
C LEU A 146 -0.73 11.38 -7.41
N LEU A 147 0.55 11.20 -7.77
CA LEU A 147 0.95 10.86 -9.14
C LEU A 147 0.27 9.56 -9.61
N GLU A 148 0.10 9.41 -10.90
CA GLU A 148 -0.35 8.12 -11.48
C GLU A 148 0.75 7.08 -11.38
N GLY A 149 0.35 5.82 -11.08
CA GLY A 149 1.28 4.69 -11.15
C GLY A 149 1.77 4.47 -12.58
N THR A 150 2.97 3.96 -12.73
CA THR A 150 3.51 3.61 -14.06
C THR A 150 2.63 2.58 -14.74
N PRO A 151 2.21 2.81 -16.00
CA PRO A 151 1.45 1.82 -16.75
C PRO A 151 2.33 0.60 -17.04
N GLY A 152 1.74 -0.60 -16.91
CA GLY A 152 2.44 -1.86 -17.19
C GLY A 152 3.49 -2.27 -16.13
N PRO A 153 4.30 -3.26 -16.46
CA PRO A 153 5.37 -3.76 -15.61
C PRO A 153 6.45 -2.70 -15.36
N ASN A 154 6.96 -2.64 -14.13
CA ASN A 154 8.14 -1.84 -13.78
C ASN A 154 9.14 -2.69 -12.98
N ARG A 155 10.31 -2.14 -12.67
CA ARG A 155 11.41 -2.84 -11.98
C ARG A 155 11.08 -3.36 -10.57
N PHE A 156 9.96 -2.99 -9.99
CA PHE A 156 9.53 -3.38 -8.65
C PHE A 156 8.41 -4.42 -8.65
N GLN A 157 7.99 -4.89 -9.82
CA GLN A 157 7.08 -6.04 -9.88
C GLN A 157 7.83 -7.33 -9.58
N PRO A 158 7.20 -8.26 -8.79
CA PRO A 158 7.79 -9.58 -8.57
C PRO A 158 7.79 -10.42 -9.84
#